data_a8b24dad61797029ea68fc386a7e8ef3
#
_entry.id   a8b24dad61797029ea68fc386a7e8ef3
#
_cell.length_a   1.000
_cell.length_b   1.000
_cell.length_c   1.000
_cell.angle_alpha   90.00
_cell.angle_beta   90.00
_cell.angle_gamma   90.00
#
_symmetry.space_group_name_H-M   'P 1'
#
loop_
_entity.id
_entity.type
_entity.pdbx_description
1 polymer ?
#
loop_
_entity_poly.entity_id
_entity_poly.type
_entity_poly.pdbx_seq_one_letter_code
_entity_poly.pdbx_strand_id
1 'polypeptide(L)'
;MKLAFLGSRGIPASYSGFETFYEQIAVRLAARGHNVTVYNRSHFIKDAGKEYKGVRIVSLPSIPTKHLDTITHTFLSTFHALFQKYDIVYYCIVGNSPLAWIPGFSGARTLLNVDGEDWAREKWSGFARWYQKQCERIAGVTPDVVIADAHVVRDRYRDSFGVEAVFAPYGATAERNEDTDALQRWSLTPRRYILFVGRLVPENGADILIEAFRTLQTDMKLVIAGDAPFMKKYINRLHEKADDRVVFTGYAFGTDYSQLSSHAYLYVQPSAIEGTRPAILDQMGFGNCVVARGNKANREVVGENGIIFDGSAPAESLREVLSKLVKCPEEVDKYRERSRTSVLNYYNWERIADFYEDLFARLLNRTPLIDYDQHLKNRHNDTN
;
A
#
# COMPACT_ATOMS: atom_id res chain seq x y z
N MET A 1 20.85 -13.59 7.88
CA MET A 1 20.32 -12.74 8.98
C MET A 1 19.06 -13.36 9.55
N LYS A 2 18.76 -13.08 10.83
CA LYS A 2 17.52 -13.49 11.49
C LYS A 2 16.60 -12.29 11.65
N LEU A 3 15.50 -12.27 10.91
CA LEU A 3 14.64 -11.11 10.72
C LEU A 3 13.26 -11.33 11.32
N ALA A 4 12.67 -10.31 11.92
CA ALA A 4 11.30 -10.33 12.42
C ALA A 4 10.47 -9.15 11.90
N PHE A 5 9.24 -9.42 11.46
CA PHE A 5 8.28 -8.42 10.99
C PHE A 5 7.06 -8.39 11.92
N LEU A 6 6.82 -7.22 12.54
CA LEU A 6 5.83 -6.99 13.59
C LEU A 6 4.87 -5.85 13.21
N GLY A 7 3.68 -5.86 13.80
CA GLY A 7 2.76 -4.72 13.76
C GLY A 7 1.63 -4.82 12.73
N SER A 8 1.76 -5.67 11.69
CA SER A 8 0.69 -5.95 10.73
C SER A 8 -0.33 -6.97 11.27
N ARG A 9 -1.30 -7.34 10.45
CA ARG A 9 -2.19 -8.48 10.76
C ARG A 9 -1.55 -9.82 10.49
N GLY A 10 -0.50 -9.84 9.65
CA GLY A 10 0.27 -11.02 9.28
C GLY A 10 0.13 -11.43 7.81
N ILE A 11 0.66 -12.59 7.47
CA ILE A 11 0.64 -13.20 6.14
C ILE A 11 0.00 -14.59 6.17
N PRO A 12 -0.67 -15.09 5.07
CA PRO A 12 -0.83 -14.43 3.75
C PRO A 12 -1.60 -13.12 3.83
N ALA A 13 -1.25 -12.17 2.95
CA ALA A 13 -1.88 -10.86 2.87
C ALA A 13 -3.35 -10.96 2.43
N SER A 14 -4.24 -10.32 3.16
CA SER A 14 -5.68 -10.36 2.89
C SER A 14 -6.42 -9.04 3.06
N TYR A 15 -5.72 -7.95 3.45
CA TYR A 15 -6.44 -6.74 3.85
C TYR A 15 -5.78 -5.41 3.48
N SER A 16 -4.48 -5.22 3.65
CA SER A 16 -3.82 -3.92 3.50
C SER A 16 -2.45 -3.98 2.83
N GLY A 17 -1.95 -2.80 2.42
CA GLY A 17 -0.63 -2.65 1.82
C GLY A 17 0.52 -3.14 2.72
N PHE A 18 0.42 -2.99 4.04
CA PHE A 18 1.47 -3.48 4.95
C PHE A 18 1.57 -5.01 4.97
N GLU A 19 0.44 -5.73 4.92
CA GLU A 19 0.46 -7.19 4.82
C GLU A 19 1.05 -7.63 3.48
N THR A 20 0.65 -6.97 2.38
CA THR A 20 1.24 -7.23 1.05
C THR A 20 2.74 -6.98 1.06
N PHE A 21 3.18 -5.86 1.62
CA PHE A 21 4.61 -5.56 1.75
C PHE A 21 5.34 -6.64 2.56
N TYR A 22 4.81 -7.03 3.71
CA TYR A 22 5.42 -8.07 4.55
C TYR A 22 5.49 -9.41 3.81
N GLU A 23 4.43 -9.84 3.14
CA GLU A 23 4.45 -11.07 2.36
C GLU A 23 5.49 -11.01 1.26
N GLN A 24 5.49 -9.94 0.46
CA GLN A 24 6.38 -9.81 -0.69
C GLN A 24 7.86 -9.76 -0.29
N ILE A 25 8.21 -9.03 0.77
CA ILE A 25 9.59 -8.90 1.23
C ILE A 25 10.02 -10.12 2.04
N ALA A 26 9.20 -10.61 2.97
CA ALA A 26 9.56 -11.75 3.80
C ALA A 26 9.81 -13.02 2.99
N VAL A 27 8.92 -13.31 2.01
CA VAL A 27 9.08 -14.50 1.14
C VAL A 27 10.37 -14.42 0.31
N ARG A 28 10.67 -13.22 -0.26
CA ARG A 28 11.90 -13.03 -1.05
C ARG A 28 13.17 -13.16 -0.22
N LEU A 29 13.16 -12.54 0.96
CA LEU A 29 14.31 -12.67 1.87
C LEU A 29 14.48 -14.10 2.39
N ALA A 30 13.40 -14.82 2.65
CA ALA A 30 13.47 -16.25 3.01
C ALA A 30 14.05 -17.09 1.86
N ALA A 31 13.62 -16.86 0.60
CA ALA A 31 14.17 -17.53 -0.58
C ALA A 31 15.66 -17.23 -0.80
N ARG A 32 16.17 -16.11 -0.30
CA ARG A 32 17.60 -15.74 -0.30
C ARG A 32 18.40 -16.33 0.87
N GLY A 33 17.79 -17.20 1.67
CA GLY A 33 18.45 -17.90 2.78
C GLY A 33 18.44 -17.15 4.12
N HIS A 34 17.67 -16.08 4.27
CA HIS A 34 17.48 -15.44 5.56
C HIS A 34 16.45 -16.19 6.42
N ASN A 35 16.66 -16.19 7.75
CA ASN A 35 15.69 -16.76 8.69
C ASN A 35 14.65 -15.69 9.04
N VAL A 36 13.52 -15.71 8.33
CA VAL A 36 12.49 -14.68 8.42
C VAL A 36 11.31 -15.17 9.23
N THR A 37 10.84 -14.33 10.16
CA THR A 37 9.65 -14.59 10.98
C THR A 37 8.66 -13.44 10.81
N VAL A 38 7.38 -13.76 10.57
CA VAL A 38 6.27 -12.80 10.59
C VAL A 38 5.33 -13.12 11.75
N TYR A 39 4.92 -12.07 12.48
CA TYR A 39 3.99 -12.20 13.59
C TYR A 39 2.56 -11.94 13.12
N ASN A 40 1.72 -12.98 13.22
CA ASN A 40 0.32 -12.97 12.80
C ASN A 40 -0.62 -12.77 13.98
N ARG A 41 -1.72 -12.02 13.75
CA ARG A 41 -2.84 -11.95 14.70
C ARG A 41 -3.74 -13.17 14.53
N SER A 42 -3.82 -14.00 15.55
CA SER A 42 -4.48 -15.31 15.50
C SER A 42 -5.97 -15.26 15.14
N HIS A 43 -6.68 -14.14 15.43
CA HIS A 43 -8.09 -14.00 15.08
C HIS A 43 -8.34 -13.56 13.64
N PHE A 44 -7.33 -13.00 12.94
CA PHE A 44 -7.44 -12.65 11.51
C PHE A 44 -7.02 -13.81 10.61
N ILE A 45 -5.90 -14.48 10.94
CA ILE A 45 -5.36 -15.55 10.10
C ILE A 45 -5.39 -16.85 10.93
N LYS A 46 -6.53 -17.56 10.84
CA LYS A 46 -6.81 -18.73 11.69
C LYS A 46 -5.97 -19.96 11.34
N ASP A 47 -5.66 -20.17 10.06
CA ASP A 47 -5.04 -21.40 9.53
C ASP A 47 -3.68 -21.14 8.84
N ALA A 48 -2.92 -20.17 9.32
CA ALA A 48 -1.63 -19.80 8.71
C ALA A 48 -0.53 -20.88 8.80
N GLY A 49 -0.77 -21.95 9.60
CA GLY A 49 0.29 -22.92 9.90
C GLY A 49 1.45 -22.30 10.68
N LYS A 50 2.58 -23.03 10.72
CA LYS A 50 3.82 -22.55 11.37
C LYS A 50 4.79 -21.95 10.35
N GLU A 51 4.50 -22.11 9.07
CA GLU A 51 5.34 -21.65 7.96
C GLU A 51 4.49 -21.30 6.74
N TYR A 52 4.91 -20.28 6.01
CA TYR A 52 4.31 -19.85 4.75
C TYR A 52 5.41 -19.49 3.76
N LYS A 53 5.57 -20.26 2.67
CA LYS A 53 6.56 -20.03 1.61
C LYS A 53 7.99 -19.76 2.15
N GLY A 54 8.45 -20.59 3.10
CA GLY A 54 9.77 -20.46 3.72
C GLY A 54 9.86 -19.44 4.87
N VAL A 55 8.78 -18.71 5.16
CA VAL A 55 8.69 -17.75 6.25
C VAL A 55 8.07 -18.39 7.49
N ARG A 56 8.78 -18.34 8.62
CA ARG A 56 8.23 -18.79 9.91
C ARG A 56 7.08 -17.90 10.36
N ILE A 57 5.97 -18.49 10.80
CA ILE A 57 4.82 -17.79 11.33
C ILE A 57 4.73 -17.97 12.85
N VAL A 58 4.57 -16.86 13.55
CA VAL A 58 4.27 -16.83 14.98
C VAL A 58 2.91 -16.17 15.18
N SER A 59 1.88 -16.95 15.51
CA SER A 59 0.53 -16.45 15.75
C SER A 59 0.34 -16.13 17.22
N LEU A 60 0.03 -14.86 17.52
CA LEU A 60 -0.23 -14.38 18.87
C LEU A 60 -1.63 -13.76 19.00
N PRO A 61 -2.23 -13.81 20.19
CA PRO A 61 -3.53 -13.18 20.43
C PRO A 61 -3.41 -11.65 20.50
N SER A 62 -4.55 -11.00 20.39
CA SER A 62 -4.73 -9.57 20.68
C SER A 62 -6.11 -9.31 21.23
N ILE A 63 -6.34 -8.10 21.75
CA ILE A 63 -7.67 -7.64 22.15
C ILE A 63 -8.39 -7.11 20.90
N PRO A 64 -9.37 -7.83 20.32
CA PRO A 64 -9.92 -7.55 18.98
C PRO A 64 -10.88 -6.35 18.99
N THR A 65 -10.40 -5.18 19.39
CA THR A 65 -11.14 -3.92 19.38
C THR A 65 -10.51 -2.92 18.43
N LYS A 66 -11.26 -1.94 17.98
CA LYS A 66 -10.82 -0.90 17.03
C LYS A 66 -9.49 -0.22 17.43
N HIS A 67 -9.24 -0.04 18.72
CA HIS A 67 -8.11 0.74 19.23
C HIS A 67 -7.01 -0.11 19.89
N LEU A 68 -7.34 -1.26 20.44
CA LEU A 68 -6.38 -2.09 21.20
C LEU A 68 -5.77 -3.23 20.39
N ASP A 69 -6.38 -3.62 19.28
CA ASP A 69 -5.97 -4.78 18.51
C ASP A 69 -4.50 -4.68 18.06
N THR A 70 -4.12 -3.58 17.44
CA THR A 70 -2.74 -3.40 16.96
C THR A 70 -1.74 -3.32 18.09
N ILE A 71 -2.00 -2.47 19.09
CA ILE A 71 -1.02 -2.20 20.14
C ILE A 71 -0.80 -3.42 21.07
N THR A 72 -1.86 -4.16 21.41
CA THR A 72 -1.73 -5.35 22.27
C THR A 72 -1.04 -6.50 21.56
N HIS A 73 -1.33 -6.72 20.28
CA HIS A 73 -0.60 -7.70 19.46
C HIS A 73 0.88 -7.34 19.34
N THR A 74 1.19 -6.09 18.98
CA THR A 74 2.57 -5.66 18.80
C THR A 74 3.35 -5.71 20.12
N PHE A 75 2.71 -5.39 21.24
CA PHE A 75 3.29 -5.54 22.57
C PHE A 75 3.71 -7.00 22.84
N LEU A 76 2.79 -7.95 22.68
CA LEU A 76 3.08 -9.38 22.88
C LEU A 76 4.15 -9.88 21.92
N SER A 77 4.08 -9.45 20.64
CA SER A 77 5.07 -9.81 19.62
C SER A 77 6.46 -9.27 19.95
N THR A 78 6.56 -8.03 20.44
CA THR A 78 7.82 -7.40 20.85
C THR A 78 8.45 -8.16 22.03
N PHE A 79 7.64 -8.49 23.05
CA PHE A 79 8.15 -9.27 24.19
C PHE A 79 8.59 -10.67 23.78
N HIS A 80 7.83 -11.36 22.94
CA HIS A 80 8.25 -12.66 22.42
C HIS A 80 9.55 -12.52 21.59
N ALA A 81 9.69 -11.49 20.77
CA ALA A 81 10.86 -11.23 19.96
C ALA A 81 12.16 -11.05 20.78
N LEU A 82 12.09 -10.45 21.97
CA LEU A 82 13.24 -10.28 22.87
C LEU A 82 13.99 -11.59 23.15
N PHE A 83 13.25 -12.71 23.28
CA PHE A 83 13.82 -14.02 23.61
C PHE A 83 14.27 -14.80 22.38
N GLN A 84 14.03 -14.29 21.16
CA GLN A 84 14.36 -14.98 19.92
C GLN A 84 15.73 -14.61 19.35
N LYS A 85 16.37 -13.54 19.85
CA LYS A 85 17.69 -13.04 19.38
C LYS A 85 17.68 -12.78 17.87
N TYR A 86 16.80 -11.87 17.42
CA TYR A 86 16.79 -11.40 16.04
C TYR A 86 17.95 -10.41 15.81
N ASP A 87 18.45 -10.37 14.55
CA ASP A 87 19.41 -9.35 14.12
C ASP A 87 18.64 -8.03 13.81
N ILE A 88 17.48 -8.17 13.15
CA ILE A 88 16.62 -7.06 12.73
C ILE A 88 15.18 -7.31 13.19
N VAL A 89 14.55 -6.27 13.74
CA VAL A 89 13.11 -6.24 14.03
C VAL A 89 12.49 -5.05 13.28
N TYR A 90 11.61 -5.36 12.33
CA TYR A 90 10.94 -4.39 11.47
C TYR A 90 9.50 -4.17 11.94
N TYR A 91 9.16 -2.95 12.23
CA TYR A 91 7.82 -2.52 12.61
C TYR A 91 7.13 -1.77 11.49
N CYS A 92 5.82 -1.94 11.34
CA CYS A 92 4.97 -1.06 10.55
C CYS A 92 3.98 -0.31 11.45
N ILE A 93 3.42 0.77 10.91
CA ILE A 93 2.42 1.64 11.57
C ILE A 93 3.02 2.46 12.70
N VAL A 94 2.95 3.78 12.57
CA VAL A 94 3.52 4.76 13.51
C VAL A 94 3.03 4.57 14.95
N GLY A 95 1.79 4.06 15.15
CA GLY A 95 1.24 3.75 16.47
C GLY A 95 2.04 2.72 17.29
N ASN A 96 2.97 2.00 16.65
CA ASN A 96 3.87 1.04 17.30
C ASN A 96 5.22 1.66 17.74
N SER A 97 5.47 2.93 17.44
CA SER A 97 6.73 3.60 17.79
C SER A 97 7.11 3.48 19.28
N PRO A 98 6.17 3.51 20.27
CA PRO A 98 6.53 3.33 21.68
C PRO A 98 7.19 2.00 22.01
N LEU A 99 7.07 0.99 21.16
CA LEU A 99 7.62 -0.35 21.36
C LEU A 99 8.93 -0.59 20.57
N ALA A 100 9.25 0.29 19.62
CA ALA A 100 10.30 0.05 18.65
C ALA A 100 11.74 0.00 19.24
N TRP A 101 11.98 0.62 20.40
CA TRP A 101 13.29 0.59 21.09
C TRP A 101 13.54 -0.69 21.90
N ILE A 102 12.48 -1.42 22.27
CA ILE A 102 12.54 -2.56 23.18
C ILE A 102 13.45 -3.70 22.68
N PRO A 103 13.39 -4.12 21.40
CA PRO A 103 14.26 -5.20 20.90
C PRO A 103 15.76 -4.89 20.96
N GLY A 104 16.12 -3.62 21.06
CA GLY A 104 17.51 -3.20 21.30
C GLY A 104 18.15 -3.82 22.54
N PHE A 105 17.38 -4.15 23.57
CA PHE A 105 17.87 -4.87 24.77
C PHE A 105 18.37 -6.30 24.46
N SER A 106 17.91 -6.92 23.41
CA SER A 106 18.42 -8.22 22.94
C SER A 106 19.53 -8.08 21.90
N GLY A 107 19.96 -6.85 21.59
CA GLY A 107 20.98 -6.54 20.58
C GLY A 107 20.44 -6.43 19.14
N ALA A 108 19.13 -6.52 18.94
CA ALA A 108 18.51 -6.37 17.63
C ALA A 108 18.55 -4.90 17.17
N ARG A 109 18.75 -4.67 15.88
CA ARG A 109 18.49 -3.38 15.24
C ARG A 109 17.04 -3.25 14.86
N THR A 110 16.49 -2.05 14.98
CA THR A 110 15.06 -1.81 14.80
C THR A 110 14.77 -0.80 13.70
N LEU A 111 13.79 -1.14 12.86
CA LEU A 111 13.28 -0.23 11.84
C LEU A 111 11.78 -0.02 12.05
N LEU A 112 11.32 1.20 11.78
CA LEU A 112 9.89 1.54 11.81
C LEU A 112 9.48 2.16 10.48
N ASN A 113 8.58 1.50 9.77
CA ASN A 113 7.93 2.07 8.59
C ASN A 113 6.80 2.98 9.05
N VAL A 114 6.89 4.25 8.66
CA VAL A 114 5.89 5.26 8.90
C VAL A 114 5.12 5.55 7.62
N ASP A 115 3.80 5.59 7.76
CA ASP A 115 2.86 6.00 6.71
C ASP A 115 2.66 7.53 6.79
N GLY A 116 1.84 8.08 5.92
CA GLY A 116 1.44 9.50 5.98
C GLY A 116 0.73 9.87 7.29
N GLU A 117 -0.05 10.95 7.26
CA GLU A 117 -0.77 11.48 8.44
C GLU A 117 -1.89 10.55 8.94
N ASP A 118 -1.54 9.42 9.53
CA ASP A 118 -2.53 8.42 9.99
C ASP A 118 -3.52 9.01 11.02
N TRP A 119 -3.09 9.99 11.83
CA TRP A 119 -3.94 10.71 12.78
C TRP A 119 -5.01 11.58 12.12
N ALA A 120 -4.82 11.99 10.85
CA ALA A 120 -5.78 12.81 10.10
C ALA A 120 -6.99 12.00 9.61
N ARG A 121 -6.91 10.67 9.60
CA ARG A 121 -8.01 9.81 9.15
C ARG A 121 -9.24 9.99 10.05
N GLU A 122 -10.42 10.08 9.46
CA GLU A 122 -11.70 10.27 10.18
C GLU A 122 -12.01 9.21 11.24
N LYS A 123 -11.44 8.02 11.10
CA LYS A 123 -11.59 6.94 12.10
C LYS A 123 -11.05 7.29 13.50
N TRP A 124 -10.14 8.28 13.61
CA TRP A 124 -9.52 8.69 14.87
C TRP A 124 -10.16 9.95 15.44
N SER A 125 -10.49 9.93 16.72
CA SER A 125 -11.04 11.08 17.47
C SER A 125 -10.44 11.14 18.86
N GLY A 126 -10.48 12.32 19.48
CA GLY A 126 -10.11 12.52 20.88
C GLY A 126 -8.73 11.94 21.23
N PHE A 127 -8.69 11.07 22.26
CA PHE A 127 -7.47 10.48 22.79
C PHE A 127 -6.70 9.66 21.76
N ALA A 128 -7.38 8.92 20.88
CA ALA A 128 -6.71 8.09 19.87
C ALA A 128 -5.94 8.97 18.85
N ARG A 129 -6.49 10.11 18.45
CA ARG A 129 -5.80 11.08 17.59
C ARG A 129 -4.60 11.70 18.30
N TRP A 130 -4.76 12.07 19.57
CA TRP A 130 -3.66 12.57 20.38
C TRP A 130 -2.54 11.54 20.49
N TYR A 131 -2.88 10.26 20.79
CA TYR A 131 -1.91 9.17 20.87
C TYR A 131 -1.12 9.01 19.56
N GLN A 132 -1.80 8.98 18.41
CA GLN A 132 -1.12 8.86 17.11
C GLN A 132 -0.13 10.03 16.87
N LYS A 133 -0.52 11.26 17.23
CA LYS A 133 0.39 12.41 17.13
C LYS A 133 1.61 12.30 18.05
N GLN A 134 1.46 11.73 19.26
CA GLN A 134 2.61 11.49 20.13
C GLN A 134 3.51 10.37 19.56
N CYS A 135 2.91 9.29 19.05
CA CYS A 135 3.65 8.22 18.38
C CYS A 135 4.48 8.74 17.21
N GLU A 136 3.93 9.65 16.41
CA GLU A 136 4.64 10.27 15.30
C GLU A 136 5.86 11.10 15.77
N ARG A 137 5.73 11.87 16.87
CA ARG A 137 6.83 12.64 17.44
C ARG A 137 7.98 11.77 17.95
N ILE A 138 7.66 10.63 18.58
CA ILE A 138 8.68 9.74 19.13
C ILE A 138 9.20 8.73 18.11
N ALA A 139 8.57 8.59 16.97
CA ALA A 139 9.00 7.68 15.90
C ALA A 139 10.43 7.97 15.41
N GLY A 140 10.90 9.20 15.53
CA GLY A 140 12.25 9.58 15.15
C GLY A 140 13.35 9.20 16.16
N VAL A 141 12.99 8.77 17.38
CA VAL A 141 13.96 8.50 18.46
C VAL A 141 13.86 7.09 19.03
N THR A 142 12.82 6.34 18.71
CA THR A 142 12.59 5.01 19.26
C THR A 142 13.19 3.87 18.42
N PRO A 143 13.12 3.85 17.07
CA PRO A 143 13.85 2.88 16.25
C PRO A 143 15.28 3.34 15.93
N ASP A 144 16.13 2.41 15.49
CA ASP A 144 17.43 2.78 14.90
C ASP A 144 17.27 3.48 13.54
N VAL A 145 16.22 3.13 12.77
CA VAL A 145 15.95 3.70 11.44
C VAL A 145 14.44 3.91 11.23
N VAL A 146 14.09 5.09 10.74
CA VAL A 146 12.75 5.39 10.23
C VAL A 146 12.72 5.14 8.72
N ILE A 147 11.72 4.42 8.25
CA ILE A 147 11.46 4.17 6.83
C ILE A 147 10.25 4.97 6.39
N ALA A 148 10.38 5.74 5.31
CA ALA A 148 9.29 6.45 4.66
C ALA A 148 9.02 5.86 3.28
N ASP A 149 7.77 5.53 2.99
CA ASP A 149 7.33 4.90 1.75
C ASP A 149 7.10 5.89 0.59
N ALA A 150 7.20 7.20 0.88
CA ALA A 150 7.12 8.29 -0.10
C ALA A 150 8.09 9.42 0.28
N HIS A 151 8.60 10.15 -0.72
CA HIS A 151 9.44 11.32 -0.48
C HIS A 151 8.70 12.41 0.31
N VAL A 152 7.41 12.60 0.03
CA VAL A 152 6.58 13.55 0.78
C VAL A 152 6.51 13.21 2.27
N VAL A 153 6.50 11.93 2.64
CA VAL A 153 6.52 11.46 4.03
C VAL A 153 7.92 11.68 4.63
N ARG A 154 8.98 11.29 3.90
CA ARG A 154 10.37 11.53 4.31
C ARG A 154 10.63 13.01 4.60
N ASP A 155 10.28 13.89 3.64
CA ASP A 155 10.50 15.32 3.76
C ASP A 155 9.72 15.92 4.93
N ARG A 156 8.50 15.45 5.16
CA ARG A 156 7.71 15.85 6.33
C ARG A 156 8.39 15.46 7.65
N TYR A 157 8.96 14.25 7.75
CA TYR A 157 9.68 13.83 8.97
C TYR A 157 10.91 14.68 9.20
N ARG A 158 11.66 15.00 8.15
CA ARG A 158 12.79 15.93 8.22
C ARG A 158 12.35 17.33 8.67
N ASP A 159 11.33 17.90 8.01
CA ASP A 159 10.94 19.30 8.21
C ASP A 159 10.17 19.51 9.54
N SER A 160 9.38 18.53 9.99
CA SER A 160 8.54 18.66 11.20
C SER A 160 9.21 18.13 12.46
N PHE A 161 10.12 17.17 12.35
CA PHE A 161 10.69 16.44 13.50
C PHE A 161 12.23 16.40 13.48
N GLY A 162 12.89 16.90 12.44
CA GLY A 162 14.36 16.82 12.29
C GLY A 162 14.88 15.40 12.12
N VAL A 163 14.05 14.48 11.57
CA VAL A 163 14.34 13.05 11.43
C VAL A 163 14.70 12.73 9.98
N GLU A 164 15.91 12.21 9.78
CA GLU A 164 16.36 11.69 8.49
C GLU A 164 15.80 10.27 8.28
N ALA A 165 14.63 10.18 7.66
CA ALA A 165 14.04 8.90 7.29
C ALA A 165 14.63 8.37 5.99
N VAL A 166 14.85 7.06 5.91
CA VAL A 166 15.28 6.37 4.68
C VAL A 166 14.09 6.17 3.78
N PHE A 167 14.15 6.67 2.55
CA PHE A 167 13.10 6.44 1.56
C PHE A 167 13.17 5.02 1.01
N ALA A 168 12.05 4.30 1.07
CA ALA A 168 11.88 2.95 0.53
C ALA A 168 10.43 2.74 0.07
N PRO A 169 10.14 2.81 -1.24
CA PRO A 169 8.78 2.69 -1.75
C PRO A 169 8.22 1.29 -1.61
N TYR A 170 6.89 1.17 -1.74
CA TYR A 170 6.27 -0.14 -2.00
C TYR A 170 6.61 -0.63 -3.39
N GLY A 171 6.56 -1.95 -3.55
CA GLY A 171 6.69 -2.57 -4.86
C GLY A 171 5.34 -2.93 -5.47
N ALA A 172 5.38 -3.35 -6.73
CA ALA A 172 4.27 -3.97 -7.43
C ALA A 172 4.76 -5.09 -8.35
N THR A 173 3.84 -5.96 -8.74
CA THR A 173 4.09 -7.02 -9.73
C THR A 173 3.58 -6.55 -11.09
N ALA A 174 4.40 -6.68 -12.13
CA ALA A 174 4.02 -6.30 -13.49
C ALA A 174 3.51 -7.51 -14.30
N GLU A 175 2.69 -8.35 -13.67
CA GLU A 175 2.08 -9.54 -14.28
C GLU A 175 0.61 -9.27 -14.55
N ARG A 176 0.18 -9.60 -15.78
CA ARG A 176 -1.23 -9.54 -16.18
C ARG A 176 -1.83 -10.93 -16.12
N ASN A 177 -3.09 -10.98 -15.75
CA ASN A 177 -3.90 -12.18 -15.88
C ASN A 177 -4.69 -12.10 -17.20
N GLU A 178 -4.40 -12.97 -18.13
CA GLU A 178 -5.05 -12.97 -19.46
C GLU A 178 -6.41 -13.66 -19.46
N ASP A 179 -6.75 -14.41 -18.40
CA ASP A 179 -8.07 -15.04 -18.25
C ASP A 179 -9.16 -14.00 -18.01
N THR A 180 -10.39 -14.33 -18.41
CA THR A 180 -11.54 -13.42 -18.34
C THR A 180 -12.77 -14.01 -17.63
N ASP A 181 -12.65 -15.22 -17.08
CA ASP A 181 -13.78 -15.97 -16.52
C ASP A 181 -14.47 -15.22 -15.37
N ALA A 182 -13.70 -14.55 -14.53
CA ALA A 182 -14.26 -13.77 -13.44
C ALA A 182 -15.12 -12.59 -13.92
N LEU A 183 -14.81 -12.02 -15.10
CA LEU A 183 -15.55 -10.87 -15.64
C LEU A 183 -17.00 -11.23 -15.96
N GLN A 184 -17.28 -12.50 -16.30
CA GLN A 184 -18.62 -12.96 -16.64
C GLN A 184 -19.61 -12.78 -15.48
N ARG A 185 -19.15 -12.93 -14.22
CA ARG A 185 -19.98 -12.72 -13.01
C ARG A 185 -20.63 -11.35 -12.94
N TRP A 186 -20.00 -10.36 -13.54
CA TRP A 186 -20.45 -8.96 -13.55
C TRP A 186 -20.85 -8.50 -14.95
N SER A 187 -20.97 -9.42 -15.93
CA SER A 187 -21.28 -9.12 -17.32
C SER A 187 -20.37 -8.03 -17.89
N LEU A 188 -19.05 -8.14 -17.61
CA LEU A 188 -18.05 -7.19 -18.07
C LEU A 188 -17.35 -7.70 -19.33
N THR A 189 -17.02 -6.77 -20.21
CA THR A 189 -16.23 -7.02 -21.43
C THR A 189 -14.84 -6.40 -21.24
N PRO A 190 -13.74 -7.10 -21.57
CA PRO A 190 -12.41 -6.56 -21.51
C PRO A 190 -12.29 -5.21 -22.20
N ARG A 191 -11.59 -4.25 -21.56
CA ARG A 191 -11.39 -2.90 -22.07
C ARG A 191 -12.65 -2.04 -22.27
N ARG A 192 -13.78 -2.46 -21.69
CA ARG A 192 -15.07 -1.74 -21.77
C ARG A 192 -15.57 -1.26 -20.41
N TYR A 193 -14.68 -1.06 -19.44
CA TYR A 193 -15.01 -0.51 -18.14
C TYR A 193 -13.88 0.31 -17.53
N ILE A 194 -14.27 1.32 -16.77
CA ILE A 194 -13.40 2.12 -15.88
C ILE A 194 -13.42 1.42 -14.52
N LEU A 195 -12.25 1.31 -13.88
CA LEU A 195 -12.10 0.57 -12.62
C LEU A 195 -11.74 1.51 -11.46
N PHE A 196 -12.40 1.32 -10.33
CA PHE A 196 -11.99 1.79 -9.02
C PHE A 196 -11.78 0.59 -8.09
N VAL A 197 -10.71 0.59 -7.31
CA VAL A 197 -10.45 -0.42 -6.28
C VAL A 197 -10.12 0.26 -4.97
N GLY A 198 -10.87 -0.07 -3.91
CA GLY A 198 -10.58 0.47 -2.59
C GLY A 198 -11.73 0.31 -1.60
N ARG A 199 -11.44 0.57 -0.33
CA ARG A 199 -12.49 0.60 0.70
C ARG A 199 -13.51 1.68 0.39
N LEU A 200 -14.79 1.39 0.54
CA LEU A 200 -15.87 2.35 0.30
C LEU A 200 -16.06 3.27 1.51
N VAL A 201 -15.11 4.19 1.66
CA VAL A 201 -15.08 5.24 2.68
C VAL A 201 -14.99 6.60 2.00
N PRO A 202 -15.55 7.68 2.59
CA PRO A 202 -15.60 9.01 1.95
C PRO A 202 -14.24 9.51 1.46
N GLU A 203 -13.21 9.31 2.24
CA GLU A 203 -11.86 9.75 1.92
C GLU A 203 -11.24 9.08 0.68
N ASN A 204 -11.80 7.97 0.21
CA ASN A 204 -11.35 7.31 -1.02
C ASN A 204 -12.06 7.82 -2.29
N GLY A 205 -13.14 8.61 -2.15
CA GLY A 205 -13.73 9.42 -3.22
C GLY A 205 -14.50 8.64 -4.30
N ALA A 206 -15.05 7.45 -3.97
CA ALA A 206 -15.89 6.70 -4.91
C ALA A 206 -17.13 7.51 -5.36
N ASP A 207 -17.66 8.36 -4.49
CA ASP A 207 -18.78 9.28 -4.79
C ASP A 207 -18.41 10.34 -5.82
N ILE A 208 -17.17 10.86 -5.77
CA ILE A 208 -16.62 11.81 -6.76
C ILE A 208 -16.57 11.14 -8.15
N LEU A 209 -16.10 9.89 -8.20
CA LEU A 209 -16.02 9.14 -9.45
C LEU A 209 -17.40 8.84 -10.04
N ILE A 210 -18.35 8.40 -9.21
CA ILE A 210 -19.73 8.15 -9.65
C ILE A 210 -20.36 9.45 -10.19
N GLU A 211 -20.16 10.58 -9.51
CA GLU A 211 -20.67 11.89 -9.95
C GLU A 211 -20.09 12.29 -11.31
N ALA A 212 -18.77 12.18 -11.49
CA ALA A 212 -18.11 12.45 -12.77
C ALA A 212 -18.59 11.52 -13.88
N PHE A 213 -18.77 10.21 -13.56
CA PHE A 213 -19.16 9.19 -14.54
C PHE A 213 -20.60 9.34 -15.02
N ARG A 214 -21.56 9.72 -14.16
CA ARG A 214 -22.98 9.84 -14.51
C ARG A 214 -23.23 10.72 -15.74
N THR A 215 -22.46 11.79 -15.89
CA THR A 215 -22.60 12.74 -17.01
C THR A 215 -21.68 12.42 -18.19
N LEU A 216 -20.87 11.37 -18.07
CA LEU A 216 -19.96 10.94 -19.13
C LEU A 216 -20.73 10.26 -20.27
N GLN A 217 -20.55 10.74 -21.50
CA GLN A 217 -21.14 10.14 -22.69
C GLN A 217 -20.30 8.94 -23.13
N THR A 218 -20.66 7.76 -22.67
CA THR A 218 -19.96 6.49 -22.96
C THR A 218 -20.88 5.31 -22.72
N ASP A 219 -20.64 4.25 -23.45
CA ASP A 219 -21.25 2.92 -23.26
C ASP A 219 -20.42 1.99 -22.33
N MET A 220 -19.29 2.48 -21.84
CA MET A 220 -18.47 1.77 -20.87
C MET A 220 -19.20 1.64 -19.53
N LYS A 221 -18.88 0.59 -18.79
CA LYS A 221 -19.30 0.44 -17.39
C LYS A 221 -18.30 1.12 -16.44
N LEU A 222 -18.78 1.50 -15.25
CA LEU A 222 -17.95 1.85 -14.12
C LEU A 222 -17.98 0.70 -13.12
N VAL A 223 -16.82 0.13 -12.79
CA VAL A 223 -16.69 -0.95 -11.81
C VAL A 223 -16.13 -0.39 -10.51
N ILE A 224 -16.89 -0.56 -9.44
CA ILE A 224 -16.51 -0.18 -8.07
C ILE A 224 -16.21 -1.46 -7.30
N ALA A 225 -14.92 -1.80 -7.20
CA ALA A 225 -14.45 -2.98 -6.48
C ALA A 225 -14.02 -2.62 -5.06
N GLY A 226 -14.78 -3.07 -4.09
CA GLY A 226 -14.54 -2.84 -2.67
C GLY A 226 -15.79 -2.82 -1.84
N ASP A 227 -15.57 -2.72 -0.52
CA ASP A 227 -16.64 -2.65 0.48
C ASP A 227 -16.11 -1.92 1.74
N ALA A 228 -16.99 -1.63 2.69
CA ALA A 228 -16.67 -1.16 4.03
C ALA A 228 -17.84 -1.48 4.99
N PRO A 229 -17.84 -2.64 5.66
CA PRO A 229 -18.99 -3.14 6.44
C PRO A 229 -19.54 -2.16 7.49
N PHE A 230 -18.68 -1.26 7.99
CA PHE A 230 -19.07 -0.25 8.99
C PHE A 230 -19.57 1.07 8.38
N MET A 231 -19.59 1.20 7.03
CA MET A 231 -19.96 2.42 6.30
C MET A 231 -21.27 2.29 5.51
N LYS A 232 -22.21 1.49 5.98
CA LYS A 232 -23.49 1.18 5.30
C LYS A 232 -24.23 2.42 4.77
N LYS A 233 -24.28 3.52 5.56
CA LYS A 233 -24.93 4.77 5.14
C LYS A 233 -24.25 5.42 3.93
N TYR A 234 -22.92 5.35 3.87
CA TYR A 234 -22.16 5.87 2.73
C TYR A 234 -22.36 5.00 1.50
N ILE A 235 -22.27 3.68 1.66
CA ILE A 235 -22.47 2.70 0.57
C ILE A 235 -23.87 2.84 -0.04
N ASN A 236 -24.92 2.96 0.81
CA ASN A 236 -26.28 3.18 0.32
C ASN A 236 -26.38 4.46 -0.55
N ARG A 237 -25.75 5.56 -0.12
CA ARG A 237 -25.69 6.79 -0.92
C ARG A 237 -24.95 6.61 -2.25
N LEU A 238 -23.91 5.76 -2.31
CA LEU A 238 -23.24 5.46 -3.57
C LEU A 238 -24.18 4.72 -4.53
N HIS A 239 -24.96 3.74 -4.03
CA HIS A 239 -25.97 3.03 -4.83
C HIS A 239 -27.09 3.98 -5.31
N GLU A 240 -27.56 4.88 -4.46
CA GLU A 240 -28.59 5.87 -4.82
C GLU A 240 -28.13 6.84 -5.92
N LYS A 241 -26.85 7.17 -5.97
CA LYS A 241 -26.24 8.04 -6.98
C LYS A 241 -25.87 7.34 -8.27
N ALA A 242 -25.72 6.01 -8.24
CA ALA A 242 -25.30 5.21 -9.39
C ALA A 242 -26.40 5.09 -10.43
N ASP A 243 -26.01 5.07 -11.71
CA ASP A 243 -26.90 4.65 -12.81
C ASP A 243 -26.66 3.18 -13.19
N ASP A 244 -27.42 2.65 -14.16
CA ASP A 244 -27.37 1.24 -14.56
C ASP A 244 -26.01 0.78 -15.14
N ARG A 245 -25.12 1.71 -15.46
CA ARG A 245 -23.76 1.41 -15.94
C ARG A 245 -22.78 1.16 -14.81
N VAL A 246 -23.15 1.42 -13.55
CA VAL A 246 -22.27 1.26 -12.39
C VAL A 246 -22.43 -0.12 -11.79
N VAL A 247 -21.33 -0.87 -11.72
CA VAL A 247 -21.28 -2.24 -11.20
C VAL A 247 -20.50 -2.26 -9.88
N PHE A 248 -21.16 -2.65 -8.80
CA PHE A 248 -20.53 -2.89 -7.51
C PHE A 248 -20.19 -4.37 -7.36
N THR A 249 -18.91 -4.71 -7.23
CA THR A 249 -18.49 -6.12 -7.13
C THR A 249 -18.39 -6.61 -5.69
N GLY A 250 -18.45 -5.73 -4.69
CA GLY A 250 -17.98 -6.03 -3.35
C GLY A 250 -16.47 -6.20 -3.32
N TYR A 251 -15.95 -6.90 -2.30
CA TYR A 251 -14.52 -7.21 -2.26
C TYR A 251 -14.14 -8.15 -3.41
N ALA A 252 -13.06 -7.80 -4.11
CA ALA A 252 -12.43 -8.65 -5.11
C ALA A 252 -10.99 -8.96 -4.65
N PHE A 253 -10.63 -10.23 -4.57
CA PHE A 253 -9.30 -10.71 -4.18
C PHE A 253 -8.82 -11.80 -5.13
N GLY A 254 -7.53 -12.12 -5.08
CA GLY A 254 -6.93 -13.20 -5.86
C GLY A 254 -7.22 -13.06 -7.36
N THR A 255 -7.76 -14.13 -7.97
CA THR A 255 -8.06 -14.19 -9.40
C THR A 255 -9.07 -13.11 -9.83
N ASP A 256 -10.11 -12.84 -9.04
CA ASP A 256 -11.10 -11.81 -9.34
C ASP A 256 -10.45 -10.42 -9.45
N TYR A 257 -9.61 -10.07 -8.48
CA TYR A 257 -8.88 -8.82 -8.49
C TYR A 257 -7.93 -8.71 -9.67
N SER A 258 -7.15 -9.77 -9.93
CA SER A 258 -6.16 -9.77 -11.00
C SER A 258 -6.81 -9.67 -12.38
N GLN A 259 -7.92 -10.38 -12.63
CA GLN A 259 -8.66 -10.28 -13.89
C GLN A 259 -9.34 -8.92 -14.07
N LEU A 260 -10.05 -8.41 -13.03
CA LEU A 260 -10.64 -7.07 -13.09
C LEU A 260 -9.60 -6.00 -13.38
N SER A 261 -8.42 -6.09 -12.76
CA SER A 261 -7.35 -5.12 -12.94
C SER A 261 -6.67 -5.24 -14.31
N SER A 262 -6.40 -6.46 -14.78
CA SER A 262 -5.72 -6.70 -16.07
C SER A 262 -6.53 -6.24 -17.28
N HIS A 263 -7.87 -6.31 -17.18
CA HIS A 263 -8.78 -6.07 -18.30
C HIS A 263 -9.52 -4.72 -18.22
N ALA A 264 -9.24 -3.87 -17.25
CA ALA A 264 -9.81 -2.53 -17.19
C ALA A 264 -9.34 -1.65 -18.38
N TYR A 265 -10.17 -0.74 -18.84
CA TYR A 265 -9.81 0.28 -19.81
C TYR A 265 -8.81 1.27 -19.20
N LEU A 266 -9.17 1.81 -18.04
CA LEU A 266 -8.32 2.63 -17.18
C LEU A 266 -8.73 2.47 -15.72
N TYR A 267 -7.86 2.89 -14.82
CA TYR A 267 -8.09 2.92 -13.38
C TYR A 267 -8.15 4.34 -12.84
N VAL A 268 -9.07 4.60 -11.91
CA VAL A 268 -9.24 5.92 -11.28
C VAL A 268 -8.97 5.85 -9.77
N GLN A 269 -8.11 6.75 -9.28
CA GLN A 269 -7.83 6.95 -7.85
C GLN A 269 -8.25 8.36 -7.41
N PRO A 270 -9.47 8.54 -6.90
CA PRO A 270 -9.99 9.87 -6.56
C PRO A 270 -9.69 10.32 -5.13
N SER A 271 -8.92 9.54 -4.35
CA SER A 271 -8.61 9.83 -2.95
C SER A 271 -7.86 11.13 -2.75
N ALA A 272 -8.29 11.90 -1.74
CA ALA A 272 -7.64 13.14 -1.32
C ALA A 272 -6.53 12.96 -0.27
N ILE A 273 -6.46 11.79 0.39
CA ILE A 273 -5.52 11.55 1.49
C ILE A 273 -4.10 11.45 0.97
N GLU A 274 -3.17 12.15 1.61
CA GLU A 274 -1.73 12.00 1.41
C GLU A 274 -1.24 10.64 1.95
N GLY A 275 -0.26 10.08 1.29
CA GLY A 275 0.36 8.78 1.58
C GLY A 275 0.29 7.83 0.38
N THR A 276 1.25 6.93 0.31
CA THR A 276 1.36 5.98 -0.79
C THR A 276 0.14 5.07 -0.85
N ARG A 277 -0.37 4.90 -2.07
CA ARG A 277 -1.50 4.01 -2.37
C ARG A 277 -0.99 2.78 -3.10
N PRO A 278 -0.78 1.65 -2.41
CA PRO A 278 -0.34 0.41 -3.08
C PRO A 278 -1.22 0.03 -4.26
N ALA A 279 -2.53 0.33 -4.19
CA ALA A 279 -3.44 0.10 -5.31
C ALA A 279 -3.04 0.86 -6.61
N ILE A 280 -2.46 2.06 -6.52
CA ILE A 280 -1.94 2.76 -7.70
C ILE A 280 -0.81 1.95 -8.32
N LEU A 281 0.15 1.50 -7.52
CA LEU A 281 1.28 0.72 -7.98
C LEU A 281 0.86 -0.62 -8.58
N ASP A 282 -0.08 -1.31 -7.94
CA ASP A 282 -0.65 -2.55 -8.48
C ASP A 282 -1.31 -2.31 -9.84
N GLN A 283 -2.13 -1.25 -9.96
CA GLN A 283 -2.80 -0.93 -11.22
C GLN A 283 -1.81 -0.51 -12.32
N MET A 284 -0.74 0.20 -11.97
CA MET A 284 0.38 0.44 -12.89
C MET A 284 1.05 -0.86 -13.32
N GLY A 285 1.23 -1.81 -12.41
CA GLY A 285 1.79 -3.14 -12.68
C GLY A 285 0.93 -3.97 -13.63
N PHE A 286 -0.39 -3.95 -13.46
CA PHE A 286 -1.35 -4.56 -14.41
C PHE A 286 -1.36 -3.84 -15.77
N GLY A 287 -0.64 -2.75 -15.92
CA GLY A 287 -0.59 -1.96 -17.14
C GLY A 287 -1.86 -1.16 -17.36
N ASN A 288 -2.44 -0.58 -16.33
CA ASN A 288 -3.55 0.37 -16.48
C ASN A 288 -3.05 1.79 -16.73
N CYS A 289 -3.82 2.54 -17.54
CA CYS A 289 -3.75 3.99 -17.53
C CYS A 289 -4.33 4.48 -16.20
N VAL A 290 -3.49 5.04 -15.35
CA VAL A 290 -3.89 5.53 -14.03
C VAL A 290 -4.30 6.99 -14.11
N VAL A 291 -5.51 7.30 -13.66
CA VAL A 291 -6.03 8.65 -13.49
C VAL A 291 -6.17 8.92 -11.99
N ALA A 292 -5.36 9.81 -11.43
CA ALA A 292 -5.33 10.04 -9.99
C ALA A 292 -5.58 11.50 -9.61
N ARG A 293 -6.17 11.72 -8.42
CA ARG A 293 -6.37 13.05 -7.87
C ARG A 293 -5.03 13.73 -7.54
N GLY A 294 -4.91 15.01 -7.86
CA GLY A 294 -3.71 15.82 -7.72
C GLY A 294 -3.38 16.19 -6.27
N ASN A 295 -2.95 15.23 -5.46
CA ASN A 295 -2.24 15.46 -4.20
C ASN A 295 -0.74 15.13 -4.38
N LYS A 296 0.09 15.47 -3.40
CA LYS A 296 1.55 15.32 -3.50
C LYS A 296 1.97 13.85 -3.68
N ALA A 297 1.41 12.94 -2.88
CA ALA A 297 1.75 11.52 -2.92
C ALA A 297 1.33 10.85 -4.24
N ASN A 298 0.12 11.15 -4.73
CA ASN A 298 -0.32 10.62 -6.03
C ASN A 298 0.54 11.15 -7.18
N ARG A 299 0.92 12.44 -7.16
CA ARG A 299 1.83 13.03 -8.16
C ARG A 299 3.20 12.37 -8.15
N GLU A 300 3.72 12.05 -6.96
CA GLU A 300 4.99 11.35 -6.82
C GLU A 300 4.97 9.96 -7.45
N VAL A 301 3.96 9.15 -7.12
CA VAL A 301 3.85 7.76 -7.60
C VAL A 301 3.52 7.68 -9.09
N VAL A 302 2.56 8.49 -9.54
CA VAL A 302 2.08 8.46 -10.94
C VAL A 302 3.09 9.12 -11.88
N GLY A 303 3.69 10.24 -11.46
CA GLY A 303 4.66 11.00 -12.26
C GLY A 303 4.14 11.31 -13.67
N GLU A 304 4.99 11.03 -14.67
CA GLU A 304 4.64 11.15 -16.08
C GLU A 304 4.00 9.88 -16.69
N ASN A 305 3.81 8.85 -15.84
CA ASN A 305 3.34 7.52 -16.27
C ASN A 305 1.82 7.37 -16.19
N GLY A 306 1.09 8.42 -15.77
CA GLY A 306 -0.36 8.47 -15.71
C GLY A 306 -0.86 9.90 -15.80
N ILE A 307 -2.10 10.12 -15.39
CA ILE A 307 -2.78 11.40 -15.54
C ILE A 307 -3.25 11.91 -14.19
N ILE A 308 -3.03 13.18 -13.93
CA ILE A 308 -3.44 13.84 -12.69
C ILE A 308 -4.60 14.80 -13.01
N PHE A 309 -5.72 14.64 -12.30
CA PHE A 309 -6.83 15.60 -12.36
C PHE A 309 -6.81 16.57 -11.17
N ASP A 310 -7.41 17.74 -11.35
CA ASP A 310 -7.42 18.79 -10.32
C ASP A 310 -8.26 18.38 -9.10
N GLY A 311 -7.68 18.53 -7.93
CA GLY A 311 -8.35 18.23 -6.66
C GLY A 311 -9.25 19.37 -6.13
N SER A 312 -9.24 20.57 -6.69
CA SER A 312 -10.07 21.72 -6.25
C SER A 312 -11.51 21.59 -6.70
N ALA A 313 -11.75 21.11 -7.93
CA ALA A 313 -13.06 20.77 -8.47
C ALA A 313 -13.09 19.30 -8.94
N PRO A 314 -13.04 18.34 -8.02
CA PRO A 314 -12.59 16.99 -8.35
C PRO A 314 -13.53 16.23 -9.29
N ALA A 315 -14.84 16.36 -9.14
CA ALA A 315 -15.80 15.67 -10.01
C ALA A 315 -15.79 16.26 -11.43
N GLU A 316 -15.72 17.58 -11.57
CA GLU A 316 -15.71 18.27 -12.87
C GLU A 316 -14.40 17.99 -13.61
N SER A 317 -13.26 18.21 -12.97
CA SER A 317 -11.94 17.94 -13.57
C SER A 317 -11.78 16.47 -13.96
N LEU A 318 -12.23 15.54 -13.11
CA LEU A 318 -12.22 14.11 -13.44
C LEU A 318 -13.09 13.81 -14.66
N ARG A 319 -14.29 14.39 -14.74
CA ARG A 319 -15.19 14.24 -15.90
C ARG A 319 -14.53 14.71 -17.19
N GLU A 320 -13.84 15.85 -17.17
CA GLU A 320 -13.13 16.39 -18.35
C GLU A 320 -12.03 15.42 -18.80
N VAL A 321 -11.20 14.95 -17.88
CA VAL A 321 -10.16 13.96 -18.16
C VAL A 321 -10.76 12.68 -18.73
N LEU A 322 -11.79 12.11 -18.11
CA LEU A 322 -12.45 10.91 -18.60
C LEU A 322 -13.08 11.12 -19.99
N SER A 323 -13.74 12.27 -20.22
CA SER A 323 -14.36 12.61 -21.51
C SER A 323 -13.34 12.65 -22.66
N LYS A 324 -12.10 13.08 -22.38
CA LYS A 324 -11.00 13.05 -23.33
C LYS A 324 -10.54 11.60 -23.57
N LEU A 325 -10.28 10.86 -22.49
CA LEU A 325 -9.67 9.52 -22.59
C LEU A 325 -10.58 8.50 -23.26
N VAL A 326 -11.89 8.54 -23.05
CA VAL A 326 -12.84 7.62 -23.73
C VAL A 326 -12.90 7.85 -25.25
N LYS A 327 -12.47 9.05 -25.72
CA LYS A 327 -12.40 9.38 -27.15
C LYS A 327 -11.01 9.16 -27.78
N CYS A 328 -9.98 8.96 -26.94
CA CYS A 328 -8.59 8.84 -27.38
C CYS A 328 -7.96 7.53 -26.84
N PRO A 329 -8.34 6.34 -27.36
CA PRO A 329 -7.81 5.06 -26.90
C PRO A 329 -6.28 4.94 -27.00
N GLU A 330 -5.69 5.57 -28.01
CA GLU A 330 -4.23 5.60 -28.23
C GLU A 330 -3.49 6.32 -27.09
N GLU A 331 -4.08 7.36 -26.51
CA GLU A 331 -3.52 8.05 -25.34
C GLU A 331 -3.57 7.14 -24.11
N VAL A 332 -4.66 6.40 -23.94
CA VAL A 332 -4.80 5.41 -22.86
C VAL A 332 -3.74 4.32 -23.01
N ASP A 333 -3.54 3.78 -24.21
CA ASP A 333 -2.56 2.71 -24.45
C ASP A 333 -1.12 3.18 -24.19
N LYS A 334 -0.80 4.42 -24.55
CA LYS A 334 0.51 5.03 -24.25
C LYS A 334 0.77 5.07 -22.72
N TYR A 335 -0.22 5.48 -21.91
CA TYR A 335 -0.06 5.50 -20.47
C TYR A 335 -0.05 4.11 -19.86
N ARG A 336 -0.76 3.15 -20.43
CA ARG A 336 -0.73 1.74 -20.00
C ARG A 336 0.69 1.15 -20.11
N GLU A 337 1.36 1.40 -21.20
CA GLU A 337 2.74 0.94 -21.43
C GLU A 337 3.73 1.63 -20.48
N ARG A 338 3.63 2.95 -20.33
CA ARG A 338 4.47 3.73 -19.41
C ARG A 338 4.31 3.28 -17.96
N SER A 339 3.08 3.08 -17.50
CA SER A 339 2.78 2.60 -16.15
C SER A 339 3.48 1.27 -15.87
N ARG A 340 3.33 0.30 -16.76
CA ARG A 340 3.95 -1.02 -16.61
C ARG A 340 5.48 -0.94 -16.64
N THR A 341 6.04 -0.17 -17.56
CA THR A 341 7.49 0.04 -17.65
C THR A 341 8.06 0.68 -16.38
N SER A 342 7.35 1.64 -15.79
CA SER A 342 7.75 2.27 -14.53
C SER A 342 7.81 1.22 -13.39
N VAL A 343 6.84 0.32 -13.30
CA VAL A 343 6.85 -0.75 -12.29
C VAL A 343 8.02 -1.70 -12.53
N LEU A 344 8.24 -2.16 -13.76
CA LEU A 344 9.35 -3.06 -14.08
C LEU A 344 10.72 -2.47 -13.72
N ASN A 345 10.89 -1.17 -13.96
CA ASN A 345 12.18 -0.51 -13.81
C ASN A 345 12.42 0.08 -12.41
N TYR A 346 11.37 0.49 -11.71
CA TYR A 346 11.53 1.20 -10.44
C TYR A 346 10.80 0.50 -9.28
N TYR A 347 9.54 0.11 -9.42
CA TYR A 347 8.72 -0.43 -8.32
C TYR A 347 8.68 -1.97 -8.29
N ASN A 348 9.65 -2.65 -8.87
CA ASN A 348 9.71 -4.12 -8.89
C ASN A 348 10.06 -4.67 -7.51
N TRP A 349 9.31 -5.67 -7.03
CA TRP A 349 9.52 -6.29 -5.72
C TRP A 349 10.91 -6.91 -5.53
N GLU A 350 11.56 -7.42 -6.60
CA GLU A 350 12.92 -7.95 -6.48
C GLU A 350 13.92 -6.83 -6.17
N ARG A 351 13.80 -5.68 -6.85
CA ARG A 351 14.66 -4.51 -6.57
C ARG A 351 14.43 -3.94 -5.18
N ILE A 352 13.18 -3.93 -4.71
CA ILE A 352 12.85 -3.50 -3.35
C ILE A 352 13.45 -4.48 -2.32
N ALA A 353 13.36 -5.78 -2.57
CA ALA A 353 13.97 -6.78 -1.69
C ALA A 353 15.51 -6.69 -1.67
N ASP A 354 16.14 -6.43 -2.82
CA ASP A 354 17.59 -6.17 -2.92
C ASP A 354 18.00 -4.97 -2.06
N PHE A 355 17.22 -3.91 -2.13
CA PHE A 355 17.44 -2.70 -1.32
C PHE A 355 17.31 -2.99 0.18
N TYR A 356 16.26 -3.70 0.60
CA TYR A 356 16.09 -4.03 2.04
C TYR A 356 17.18 -4.94 2.55
N GLU A 357 17.66 -5.88 1.74
CA GLU A 357 18.79 -6.75 2.09
C GLU A 357 20.08 -5.93 2.29
N ASP A 358 20.39 -4.99 1.39
CA ASP A 358 21.51 -4.06 1.52
C ASP A 358 21.35 -3.13 2.74
N LEU A 359 20.14 -2.57 2.95
CA LEU A 359 19.84 -1.70 4.09
C LEU A 359 20.08 -2.43 5.43
N PHE A 360 19.61 -3.67 5.55
CA PHE A 360 19.80 -4.48 6.76
C PHE A 360 21.29 -4.81 6.98
N ALA A 361 22.00 -5.15 5.92
CA ALA A 361 23.44 -5.39 6.01
C ALA A 361 24.22 -4.13 6.44
N ARG A 362 23.90 -2.99 5.86
CA ARG A 362 24.51 -1.69 6.25
C ARG A 362 24.24 -1.35 7.71
N LEU A 363 23.00 -1.53 8.16
CA LEU A 363 22.62 -1.24 9.55
C LEU A 363 23.37 -2.12 10.55
N LEU A 364 23.53 -3.42 10.27
CA LEU A 364 24.27 -4.34 11.12
C LEU A 364 25.76 -4.04 11.12
N ASN A 365 26.33 -3.70 9.97
CA ASN A 365 27.76 -3.40 9.82
C ASN A 365 28.10 -1.95 10.21
N ARG A 366 27.11 -1.13 10.60
CA ARG A 366 27.26 0.29 10.96
C ARG A 366 27.88 1.12 9.83
N THR A 367 27.58 0.78 8.58
CA THR A 367 27.98 1.58 7.42
C THR A 367 26.91 2.62 7.08
N PRO A 368 27.26 3.71 6.38
CA PRO A 368 26.31 4.76 6.03
C PRO A 368 25.07 4.19 5.31
N LEU A 369 23.89 4.57 5.79
CA LEU A 369 22.64 4.19 5.16
C LEU A 369 22.42 5.04 3.91
N ILE A 370 21.82 4.44 2.90
CA ILE A 370 21.41 5.11 1.65
C ILE A 370 19.93 4.88 1.46
N ASP A 371 19.27 5.78 0.75
CA ASP A 371 17.89 5.58 0.35
C ASP A 371 17.78 4.74 -0.94
N TYR A 372 16.54 4.41 -1.31
CA TYR A 372 16.27 3.56 -2.48
C TYR A 372 16.81 4.15 -3.79
N ASP A 373 16.69 5.45 -3.99
CA ASP A 373 17.17 6.12 -5.21
C ASP A 373 18.70 6.06 -5.33
N GLN A 374 19.40 6.23 -4.23
CA GLN A 374 20.87 6.11 -4.19
C GLN A 374 21.30 4.66 -4.44
N HIS A 375 20.57 3.68 -3.87
CA HIS A 375 20.83 2.28 -4.12
C HIS A 375 20.71 1.92 -5.60
N LEU A 376 19.67 2.39 -6.28
CA LEU A 376 19.48 2.14 -7.73
C LEU A 376 20.58 2.79 -8.58
N LYS A 377 21.00 4.02 -8.24
CA LYS A 377 22.10 4.71 -8.94
C LYS A 377 23.41 3.97 -8.80
N ASN A 378 23.73 3.48 -7.60
CA ASN A 378 24.97 2.74 -7.35
C ASN A 378 25.00 1.44 -8.18
N ARG A 379 23.90 0.68 -8.22
CA ARG A 379 23.81 -0.53 -9.05
C ARG A 379 23.95 -0.29 -10.56
N HIS A 380 23.46 0.84 -11.06
CA HIS A 380 23.65 1.20 -12.47
C HIS A 380 25.11 1.49 -12.81
N ASN A 381 25.85 2.07 -11.87
CA ASN A 381 27.28 2.36 -12.04
C ASN A 381 28.15 1.10 -11.97
N ASP A 382 27.73 0.07 -11.22
CA ASP A 382 28.46 -1.20 -11.06
C ASP A 382 28.26 -2.16 -12.28
N THR A 383 27.25 -1.89 -13.13
CA THR A 383 26.90 -2.72 -14.30
C THR A 383 27.40 -2.16 -15.62
N ASN A 384 27.96 -0.95 -15.63
CA ASN A 384 28.63 -0.28 -16.77
C ASN A 384 30.15 -0.26 -16.57
#